data_85df2906c64c13ac7ef2fca6d484ddaa
#
_entry.id   85df2906c64c13ac7ef2fca6d484ddaa
#
_cell.length_a   1.000
_cell.length_b   1.000
_cell.length_c   1.000
_cell.angle_alpha   90.00
_cell.angle_beta   90.00
_cell.angle_gamma   90.00
#
_symmetry.space_group_name_H-M   'P 1'
#
loop_
_entity.id
_entity.type
_entity.pdbx_description
1 polymer ?
#
loop_
_entity_poly.entity_id
_entity_poly.type
_entity_poly.pdbx_seq_one_letter_code
_entity_poly.pdbx_strand_id
1 'polypeptide(L)'
;KSVIAADVSEKSLNKARELLSGRQNVRFVVSDGFDSIDERVEQAVIAGMGGSKIVELIDRLNYRPSLILGAQSDRRKLREYLVTHGYKITRDFCFYDRGKYYDFIRAEEGESERYSETQLEYGAFYKQRNADLRAKAEEQKRKILGYKLTLENEKRLEMAEEVLSWQQ
;
A
#
# COMPACT_ATOMS: atom_id res chain seq x y z
N LYS A 1 15.76 -8.23 17.22
CA LYS A 1 15.44 -8.62 15.84
C LYS A 1 16.49 -8.05 14.92
N SER A 2 16.91 -8.77 13.89
CA SER A 2 17.75 -8.29 12.80
C SER A 2 16.90 -7.59 11.75
N VAL A 3 17.46 -6.64 11.05
CA VAL A 3 16.84 -5.87 9.98
C VAL A 3 17.73 -5.90 8.76
N ILE A 4 17.13 -6.06 7.57
CA ILE A 4 17.79 -5.89 6.29
C ILE A 4 17.23 -4.62 5.65
N ALA A 5 18.10 -3.66 5.38
CA ALA A 5 17.77 -2.48 4.60
C ALA A 5 18.25 -2.70 3.16
N ALA A 6 17.33 -2.76 2.22
CA ALA A 6 17.59 -3.02 0.81
C ALA A 6 17.17 -1.85 -0.06
N ASP A 7 17.98 -1.48 -1.03
CA ASP A 7 17.69 -0.47 -2.06
C ASP A 7 18.56 -0.76 -3.29
N VAL A 8 18.10 -0.43 -4.48
CA VAL A 8 18.90 -0.53 -5.72
C VAL A 8 20.02 0.51 -5.76
N SER A 9 19.89 1.58 -4.99
CA SER A 9 20.79 2.72 -4.96
C SER A 9 21.75 2.64 -3.76
N GLU A 10 23.03 2.39 -4.01
CA GLU A 10 24.06 2.50 -2.98
C GLU A 10 24.08 3.87 -2.29
N LYS A 11 23.75 4.94 -3.04
CA LYS A 11 23.63 6.29 -2.48
C LYS A 11 22.53 6.39 -1.42
N SER A 12 21.39 5.73 -1.64
CA SER A 12 20.30 5.66 -0.66
C SER A 12 20.72 4.87 0.57
N LEU A 13 21.38 3.74 0.37
CA LEU A 13 21.90 2.91 1.46
C LEU A 13 22.97 3.62 2.30
N ASN A 14 23.82 4.45 1.69
CA ASN A 14 24.81 5.24 2.43
C ASN A 14 24.14 6.24 3.37
N LYS A 15 23.07 6.92 2.94
CA LYS A 15 22.27 7.78 3.84
C LYS A 15 21.65 6.97 4.99
N ALA A 16 21.16 5.78 4.69
CA ALA A 16 20.59 4.90 5.72
C ALA A 16 21.67 4.43 6.71
N ARG A 17 22.90 4.12 6.25
CA ARG A 17 24.06 3.77 7.12
C ARG A 17 24.40 4.93 8.06
N GLU A 18 24.42 6.16 7.55
CA GLU A 18 24.67 7.36 8.37
C GLU A 18 23.61 7.54 9.47
N LEU A 19 22.32 7.44 9.07
CA LEU A 19 21.18 7.60 9.99
C LEU A 19 21.12 6.49 11.05
N LEU A 20 21.56 5.29 10.71
CA LEU A 20 21.53 4.11 11.58
C LEU A 20 22.91 3.76 12.14
N SER A 21 23.84 4.71 12.10
CA SER A 21 25.20 4.54 12.65
C SER A 21 25.11 4.12 14.12
N GLY A 22 25.86 3.07 14.50
CA GLY A 22 25.82 2.46 15.84
C GLY A 22 24.73 1.38 16.03
N ARG A 23 23.87 1.12 15.07
CA ARG A 23 22.92 -0.02 15.09
C ARG A 23 23.59 -1.27 14.54
N GLN A 24 23.93 -2.22 15.41
CA GLN A 24 24.59 -3.48 15.02
C GLN A 24 23.66 -4.52 14.43
N ASN A 25 22.36 -4.33 14.57
CA ASN A 25 21.32 -5.26 14.11
C ASN A 25 20.77 -4.95 12.71
N VAL A 26 21.42 -4.06 11.93
CA VAL A 26 21.01 -3.69 10.58
C VAL A 26 22.07 -4.11 9.58
N ARG A 27 21.68 -4.90 8.58
CA ARG A 27 22.48 -5.24 7.39
C ARG A 27 21.97 -4.45 6.19
N PHE A 28 22.87 -3.93 5.37
CA PHE A 28 22.54 -3.14 4.18
C PHE A 28 22.90 -3.94 2.94
N VAL A 29 21.96 -4.05 2.00
CA VAL A 29 22.11 -4.88 0.80
C VAL A 29 21.67 -4.07 -0.43
N VAL A 30 22.53 -3.99 -1.44
CA VAL A 30 22.12 -3.46 -2.77
C VAL A 30 21.30 -4.54 -3.45
N SER A 31 20.00 -4.29 -3.67
CA SER A 31 19.07 -5.28 -4.21
C SER A 31 17.88 -4.61 -4.88
N ASP A 32 17.38 -5.19 -5.98
CA ASP A 32 16.03 -4.90 -6.48
C ASP A 32 15.02 -5.75 -5.70
N GLY A 33 14.48 -5.16 -4.64
CA GLY A 33 13.60 -5.85 -3.71
C GLY A 33 14.32 -7.00 -3.00
N PHE A 34 13.94 -8.23 -3.27
CA PHE A 34 14.42 -9.44 -2.58
C PHE A 34 15.52 -10.20 -3.33
N ASP A 35 15.90 -9.77 -4.54
CA ASP A 35 16.76 -10.56 -5.46
C ASP A 35 18.13 -10.94 -4.89
N SER A 36 18.71 -10.10 -4.00
CA SER A 36 19.98 -10.35 -3.33
C SER A 36 19.83 -10.68 -1.84
N ILE A 37 18.65 -11.13 -1.42
CA ILE A 37 18.35 -11.52 -0.03
C ILE A 37 18.12 -13.03 0.01
N ASP A 38 19.10 -13.77 0.50
CA ASP A 38 19.08 -15.24 0.49
C ASP A 38 18.20 -15.84 1.60
N GLU A 39 17.99 -15.11 2.69
CA GLU A 39 17.19 -15.58 3.81
C GLU A 39 15.71 -15.20 3.70
N ARG A 40 14.84 -16.06 4.22
CA ARG A 40 13.41 -15.74 4.39
C ARG A 40 13.24 -14.71 5.51
N VAL A 41 12.51 -13.63 5.21
CA VAL A 41 12.15 -12.61 6.19
C VAL A 41 10.76 -12.88 6.76
N GLU A 42 10.57 -12.66 8.06
CA GLU A 42 9.26 -12.79 8.70
C GLU A 42 8.32 -11.66 8.28
N GLN A 43 8.86 -10.46 8.11
CA GLN A 43 8.11 -9.27 7.75
C GLN A 43 8.88 -8.40 6.77
N ALA A 44 8.20 -7.86 5.77
CA ALA A 44 8.75 -6.88 4.85
C ALA A 44 7.97 -5.56 4.90
N VAL A 45 8.72 -4.45 4.88
CA VAL A 45 8.16 -3.09 4.71
C VAL A 45 8.57 -2.60 3.32
N ILE A 46 7.59 -2.33 2.46
CA ILE A 46 7.82 -1.84 1.09
C ILE A 46 7.01 -0.56 0.89
N ALA A 47 7.70 0.56 0.73
CA ALA A 47 7.07 1.86 0.58
C ALA A 47 7.85 2.78 -0.38
N GLY A 48 7.21 3.88 -0.78
CA GLY A 48 7.85 4.89 -1.62
C GLY A 48 7.84 4.59 -3.12
N MET A 49 7.09 3.57 -3.56
CA MET A 49 6.94 3.19 -4.99
C MET A 49 5.49 2.94 -5.36
N GLY A 50 5.21 2.77 -6.65
CA GLY A 50 3.86 2.43 -7.13
C GLY A 50 3.44 1.00 -6.79
N GLY A 51 2.13 0.78 -6.63
CA GLY A 51 1.56 -0.52 -6.30
C GLY A 51 1.91 -1.61 -7.32
N SER A 52 1.99 -1.27 -8.61
CA SER A 52 2.42 -2.21 -9.65
C SER A 52 3.85 -2.72 -9.43
N LYS A 53 4.78 -1.84 -9.00
CA LYS A 53 6.16 -2.27 -8.68
C LYS A 53 6.21 -3.09 -7.41
N ILE A 54 5.40 -2.74 -6.40
CA ILE A 54 5.28 -3.55 -5.18
C ILE A 54 4.80 -4.97 -5.51
N VAL A 55 3.76 -5.09 -6.36
CA VAL A 55 3.26 -6.40 -6.83
C VAL A 55 4.37 -7.19 -7.51
N GLU A 56 5.12 -6.57 -8.43
CA GLU A 56 6.24 -7.23 -9.12
C GLU A 56 7.29 -7.79 -8.14
N LEU A 57 7.61 -7.05 -7.07
CA LEU A 57 8.58 -7.49 -6.06
C LEU A 57 8.05 -8.66 -5.23
N ILE A 58 6.78 -8.62 -4.84
CA ILE A 58 6.16 -9.66 -4.00
C ILE A 58 5.95 -10.93 -4.82
N ASP A 59 5.58 -10.82 -6.09
CA ASP A 59 5.30 -11.95 -6.98
C ASP A 59 6.53 -12.84 -7.25
N ARG A 60 7.74 -12.29 -7.10
CA ARG A 60 9.00 -13.05 -7.19
C ARG A 60 9.26 -13.95 -5.97
N LEU A 61 8.54 -13.73 -4.86
CA LEU A 61 8.74 -14.53 -3.65
C LEU A 61 8.05 -15.90 -3.76
N ASN A 62 8.76 -16.94 -3.35
CA ASN A 62 8.21 -18.30 -3.23
C ASN A 62 7.66 -18.61 -1.82
N TYR A 63 7.48 -17.59 -1.00
CA TYR A 63 6.91 -17.65 0.35
C TYR A 63 6.17 -16.33 0.64
N ARG A 64 5.38 -16.30 1.71
CA ARG A 64 4.55 -15.13 2.05
C ARG A 64 4.95 -14.55 3.40
N PRO A 65 5.83 -13.53 3.44
CA PRO A 65 6.09 -12.78 4.67
C PRO A 65 4.89 -11.91 5.05
N SER A 66 4.80 -11.52 6.31
CA SER A 66 3.92 -10.42 6.71
C SER A 66 4.36 -9.13 6.01
N LEU A 67 3.43 -8.38 5.46
CA LEU A 67 3.71 -7.20 4.63
C LEU A 67 3.18 -5.92 5.27
N ILE A 68 3.97 -4.84 5.20
CA ILE A 68 3.55 -3.46 5.45
C ILE A 68 3.86 -2.67 4.20
N LEU A 69 2.83 -2.21 3.50
CA LEU A 69 2.93 -1.66 2.15
C LEU A 69 2.45 -0.21 2.11
N GLY A 70 3.26 0.67 1.52
CA GLY A 70 2.93 2.10 1.31
C GLY A 70 3.01 2.47 -0.16
N ALA A 71 1.95 2.18 -0.94
CA ALA A 71 1.89 2.46 -2.37
C ALA A 71 1.58 3.94 -2.65
N GLN A 72 2.36 4.57 -3.54
CA GLN A 72 2.11 5.93 -4.00
C GLN A 72 1.07 6.01 -5.12
N SER A 73 0.94 4.97 -5.95
CA SER A 73 -0.04 4.81 -7.05
C SER A 73 -0.53 3.37 -7.12
N ASP A 74 -1.45 3.07 -8.03
CA ASP A 74 -1.94 1.70 -8.33
C ASP A 74 -2.40 0.90 -7.10
N ARG A 75 -2.97 1.59 -6.11
CA ARG A 75 -3.39 1.01 -4.83
C ARG A 75 -4.45 -0.06 -5.01
N ARG A 76 -5.39 0.16 -5.94
CA ARG A 76 -6.41 -0.79 -6.34
C ARG A 76 -5.80 -2.11 -6.80
N LYS A 77 -4.86 -2.05 -7.74
CA LYS A 77 -4.16 -3.23 -8.27
C LYS A 77 -3.40 -4.00 -7.18
N LEU A 78 -2.77 -3.27 -6.24
CA LEU A 78 -2.09 -3.87 -5.10
C LEU A 78 -3.07 -4.63 -4.19
N ARG A 79 -4.22 -4.04 -3.84
CA ARG A 79 -5.24 -4.72 -3.03
C ARG A 79 -5.79 -5.96 -3.73
N GLU A 80 -6.12 -5.84 -5.02
CA GLU A 80 -6.60 -6.95 -5.82
C GLU A 80 -5.60 -8.12 -5.86
N TYR A 81 -4.30 -7.81 -6.10
CA TYR A 81 -3.24 -8.81 -6.04
C TYR A 81 -3.20 -9.52 -4.68
N LEU A 82 -3.18 -8.79 -3.59
CA LEU A 82 -3.07 -9.36 -2.25
C LEU A 82 -4.21 -10.36 -1.97
N VAL A 83 -5.46 -9.97 -2.21
CA VAL A 83 -6.62 -10.82 -1.90
C VAL A 83 -6.77 -12.02 -2.84
N THR A 84 -6.15 -11.98 -4.03
CA THR A 84 -6.19 -13.09 -4.99
C THR A 84 -4.97 -14.00 -4.92
N HIS A 85 -3.90 -13.60 -4.19
CA HIS A 85 -2.63 -14.35 -4.12
C HIS A 85 -2.29 -14.84 -2.70
N GLY A 86 -3.32 -15.14 -1.88
CA GLY A 86 -3.14 -15.79 -0.59
C GLY A 86 -2.68 -14.86 0.52
N TYR A 87 -3.00 -13.57 0.41
CA TYR A 87 -2.84 -12.61 1.49
C TYR A 87 -4.18 -12.14 2.03
N LYS A 88 -4.27 -12.02 3.35
CA LYS A 88 -5.37 -11.37 4.07
C LYS A 88 -4.93 -9.97 4.50
N ILE A 89 -5.67 -8.95 4.05
CA ILE A 89 -5.44 -7.59 4.51
C ILE A 89 -5.99 -7.45 5.93
N THR A 90 -5.10 -7.19 6.89
CA THR A 90 -5.44 -7.07 8.32
C THR A 90 -5.56 -5.62 8.78
N ARG A 91 -4.94 -4.69 8.06
CA ARG A 91 -5.12 -3.23 8.21
C ARG A 91 -4.98 -2.55 6.86
N ASP A 92 -5.79 -1.54 6.65
CA ASP A 92 -5.76 -0.70 5.45
C ASP A 92 -6.31 0.66 5.83
N PHE A 93 -5.47 1.67 5.87
CA PHE A 93 -5.86 2.99 6.34
C PHE A 93 -5.22 4.09 5.49
N CYS A 94 -5.96 5.19 5.38
CA CYS A 94 -5.54 6.41 4.72
C CYS A 94 -5.22 7.47 5.75
N PHE A 95 -4.18 8.26 5.52
CA PHE A 95 -3.91 9.48 6.26
C PHE A 95 -3.38 10.58 5.34
N TYR A 96 -3.56 11.83 5.77
CA TYR A 96 -3.10 13.00 5.05
C TYR A 96 -1.87 13.59 5.72
N ASP A 97 -0.81 13.83 4.96
CA ASP A 97 0.38 14.52 5.40
C ASP A 97 0.96 15.39 4.28
N ARG A 98 1.34 16.63 4.62
CA ARG A 98 2.04 17.56 3.73
C ARG A 98 1.48 17.66 2.31
N GLY A 99 0.16 17.76 2.19
CA GLY A 99 -0.51 17.96 0.91
C GLY A 99 -0.81 16.67 0.13
N LYS A 100 -0.59 15.47 0.70
CA LYS A 100 -0.80 14.19 0.04
C LYS A 100 -1.53 13.19 0.92
N TYR A 101 -2.33 12.34 0.28
CA TYR A 101 -2.92 11.17 0.92
C TYR A 101 -2.01 9.95 0.75
N TYR A 102 -1.77 9.27 1.85
CA TYR A 102 -1.02 8.03 1.92
C TYR A 102 -1.94 6.90 2.32
N ASP A 103 -1.80 5.75 1.65
CA ASP A 103 -2.48 4.53 2.02
C ASP A 103 -1.45 3.51 2.50
N PHE A 104 -1.66 2.95 3.69
CA PHE A 104 -0.84 1.89 4.24
C PHE A 104 -1.67 0.62 4.44
N ILE A 105 -1.13 -0.48 3.93
CA ILE A 105 -1.75 -1.80 3.98
C ILE A 105 -0.86 -2.72 4.81
N ARG A 106 -1.43 -3.40 5.81
CA ARG A 106 -0.83 -4.57 6.42
C ARG A 106 -1.53 -5.81 5.90
N ALA A 107 -0.74 -6.75 5.41
CA ALA A 107 -1.23 -8.02 4.91
C ALA A 107 -0.41 -9.17 5.50
N GLU A 108 -1.07 -10.30 5.73
CA GLU A 108 -0.49 -11.52 6.28
C GLU A 108 -0.92 -12.69 5.40
N GLU A 109 -0.17 -13.79 5.40
CA GLU A 109 -0.58 -15.00 4.70
C GLU A 109 -1.96 -15.44 5.19
N GLY A 110 -2.87 -15.74 4.27
CA GLY A 110 -4.23 -16.16 4.59
C GLY A 110 -5.20 -15.92 3.45
N GLU A 111 -6.37 -16.51 3.57
CA GLU A 111 -7.46 -16.33 2.62
C GLU A 111 -8.23 -15.03 2.88
N SER A 112 -8.62 -14.37 1.83
CA SER A 112 -9.49 -13.18 1.85
C SER A 112 -10.78 -13.46 1.10
N GLU A 113 -11.86 -12.85 1.57
CA GLU A 113 -13.08 -12.73 0.78
C GLU A 113 -12.82 -11.82 -0.44
N ARG A 114 -13.66 -11.98 -1.45
CA ARG A 114 -13.62 -11.10 -2.63
C ARG A 114 -14.03 -9.69 -2.23
N TYR A 115 -13.20 -8.72 -2.55
CA TYR A 115 -13.47 -7.32 -2.25
C TYR A 115 -14.39 -6.68 -3.31
N SER A 116 -15.24 -5.75 -2.85
CA SER A 116 -16.00 -4.88 -3.73
C SER A 116 -15.09 -3.86 -4.42
N GLU A 117 -15.60 -3.25 -5.48
CA GLU A 117 -14.90 -2.17 -6.20
C GLU A 117 -14.52 -1.02 -5.25
N THR A 118 -15.41 -0.67 -4.33
CA THR A 118 -15.18 0.36 -3.32
C THR A 118 -14.08 -0.03 -2.32
N GLN A 119 -14.04 -1.29 -1.90
CA GLN A 119 -12.95 -1.79 -1.06
C GLN A 119 -11.60 -1.77 -1.77
N LEU A 120 -11.56 -2.14 -3.04
CA LEU A 120 -10.33 -2.09 -3.84
C LEU A 120 -9.83 -0.65 -4.03
N GLU A 121 -10.74 0.31 -4.26
CA GLU A 121 -10.37 1.71 -4.51
C GLU A 121 -10.02 2.48 -3.23
N TYR A 122 -10.86 2.39 -2.19
CA TYR A 122 -10.78 3.22 -1.00
C TYR A 122 -10.17 2.54 0.23
N GLY A 123 -10.03 1.22 0.20
CA GLY A 123 -9.46 0.42 1.28
C GLY A 123 -10.41 -0.61 1.86
N ALA A 124 -9.84 -1.72 2.32
CA ALA A 124 -10.56 -2.86 2.87
C ALA A 124 -11.57 -2.48 3.98
N PHE A 125 -11.21 -1.47 4.76
CA PHE A 125 -11.96 -1.03 5.94
C PHE A 125 -12.59 0.36 5.78
N TYR A 126 -12.94 0.78 4.55
CA TYR A 126 -13.50 2.10 4.26
C TYR A 126 -14.76 2.45 5.08
N LYS A 127 -15.44 1.46 5.64
CA LYS A 127 -16.59 1.65 6.54
C LYS A 127 -16.21 2.10 7.94
N GLN A 128 -14.94 1.98 8.32
CA GLN A 128 -14.45 2.48 9.59
C GLN A 128 -14.24 4.00 9.51
N ARG A 129 -14.60 4.73 10.56
CA ARG A 129 -14.45 6.19 10.59
C ARG A 129 -13.00 6.60 10.45
N ASN A 130 -12.74 7.44 9.45
CA ASN A 130 -11.43 8.00 9.15
C ASN A 130 -11.59 9.37 8.48
N ALA A 131 -11.26 10.44 9.19
CA ALA A 131 -11.43 11.81 8.71
C ALA A 131 -10.66 12.10 7.42
N ASP A 132 -9.46 11.54 7.27
CA ASP A 132 -8.64 11.74 6.08
C ASP A 132 -9.19 10.99 4.87
N LEU A 133 -9.74 9.78 5.08
CA LEU A 133 -10.42 9.03 4.03
C LEU A 133 -11.68 9.77 3.57
N ARG A 134 -12.44 10.33 4.51
CA ARG A 134 -13.60 11.18 4.20
C ARG A 134 -13.19 12.38 3.34
N ALA A 135 -12.19 13.13 3.77
CA ALA A 135 -11.69 14.29 3.04
C ALA A 135 -11.19 13.92 1.63
N LYS A 136 -10.50 12.78 1.49
CA LYS A 136 -10.07 12.22 0.20
C LYS A 136 -11.27 11.92 -0.70
N ALA A 137 -12.32 11.28 -0.17
CA ALA A 137 -13.52 10.95 -0.94
C ALA A 137 -14.29 12.24 -1.36
N GLU A 138 -14.42 13.23 -0.48
CA GLU A 138 -15.00 14.54 -0.80
C GLU A 138 -14.22 15.28 -1.90
N GLU A 139 -12.90 15.25 -1.84
CA GLU A 139 -12.03 15.84 -2.88
C GLU A 139 -12.20 15.13 -4.22
N GLN A 140 -12.24 13.80 -4.23
CA GLN A 140 -12.44 13.02 -5.44
C GLN A 140 -13.84 13.27 -6.04
N LYS A 141 -14.87 13.29 -5.21
CA LYS A 141 -16.24 13.63 -5.63
C LYS A 141 -16.28 15.00 -6.32
N ARG A 142 -15.70 16.03 -5.72
CA ARG A 142 -15.63 17.38 -6.32
C ARG A 142 -14.90 17.39 -7.67
N LYS A 143 -13.79 16.66 -7.80
CA LYS A 143 -13.06 16.55 -9.05
C LYS A 143 -13.90 15.87 -10.13
N ILE A 144 -14.56 14.77 -9.81
CA ILE A 144 -15.39 14.02 -10.76
C ILE A 144 -16.54 14.89 -11.26
N LEU A 145 -17.22 15.63 -10.38
CA LEU A 145 -18.32 16.53 -10.75
C LEU A 145 -17.88 17.70 -11.64
N GLY A 146 -16.58 18.02 -11.66
CA GLY A 146 -15.99 19.01 -12.58
C GLY A 146 -15.67 18.47 -13.98
N TYR A 147 -15.79 17.17 -14.22
CA TYR A 147 -15.52 16.54 -15.50
C TYR A 147 -16.82 16.16 -16.25
N LYS A 148 -16.68 15.87 -17.55
CA LYS A 148 -17.77 15.28 -18.32
C LYS A 148 -18.16 13.93 -17.71
N LEU A 149 -19.46 13.72 -17.51
CA LEU A 149 -19.98 12.47 -16.99
C LEU A 149 -19.78 11.36 -18.03
N THR A 150 -18.98 10.38 -17.67
CA THR A 150 -18.75 9.14 -18.42
C THR A 150 -19.13 7.97 -17.53
N LEU A 151 -19.42 6.80 -18.10
CA LEU A 151 -19.73 5.60 -17.32
C LEU A 151 -18.67 5.30 -16.25
N GLU A 152 -17.39 5.54 -16.55
CA GLU A 152 -16.30 5.38 -15.60
C GLU A 152 -16.39 6.39 -14.46
N ASN A 153 -16.64 7.66 -14.77
CA ASN A 153 -16.79 8.72 -13.76
C ASN A 153 -18.04 8.51 -12.90
N GLU A 154 -19.13 7.99 -13.47
CA GLU A 154 -20.34 7.62 -12.72
C GLU A 154 -20.03 6.56 -11.67
N LYS A 155 -19.36 5.47 -12.04
CA LYS A 155 -18.93 4.43 -11.08
C LYS A 155 -18.02 4.97 -9.99
N ARG A 156 -17.06 5.84 -10.36
CA ARG A 156 -16.17 6.48 -9.38
C ARG A 156 -16.93 7.41 -8.43
N LEU A 157 -17.96 8.09 -8.93
CA LEU A 157 -18.83 8.94 -8.12
C LEU A 157 -19.61 8.08 -7.11
N GLU A 158 -20.24 7.00 -7.58
CA GLU A 158 -20.99 6.05 -6.74
C GLU A 158 -20.10 5.51 -5.60
N MET A 159 -18.88 5.08 -5.90
CA MET A 159 -17.93 4.62 -4.87
C MET A 159 -17.58 5.71 -3.85
N ALA A 160 -17.37 6.96 -4.31
CA ALA A 160 -17.08 8.08 -3.40
C ALA A 160 -18.28 8.37 -2.48
N GLU A 161 -19.50 8.34 -3.02
CA GLU A 161 -20.73 8.54 -2.26
C GLU A 161 -20.99 7.40 -1.27
N GLU A 162 -20.71 6.16 -1.66
CA GLU A 162 -20.76 5.02 -0.75
C GLU A 162 -19.83 5.23 0.45
N VAL A 163 -18.56 5.60 0.21
CA VAL A 163 -17.60 5.90 1.30
C VAL A 163 -18.15 6.99 2.21
N LEU A 164 -18.63 8.11 1.64
CA LEU A 164 -19.13 9.24 2.41
C LEU A 164 -20.35 8.89 3.26
N SER A 165 -21.21 7.96 2.81
CA SER A 165 -22.37 7.49 3.59
C SER A 165 -21.98 6.78 4.88
N TRP A 166 -20.82 6.12 4.92
CA TRP A 166 -20.28 5.43 6.09
C TRP A 166 -19.44 6.31 7.02
N GLN A 167 -18.99 7.48 6.53
CA GLN A 167 -18.11 8.40 7.26
C GLN A 167 -18.88 9.54 7.99
N GLN A 168 -20.22 9.45 8.05
CA GLN A 168 -21.06 10.42 8.75
C GLN A 168 -20.95 10.37 10.26
#